data_79c21d8ed99d4c1074b3c4bcf680318f
#
_entry.id   79c21d8ed99d4c1074b3c4bcf680318f
#
_cell.length_a   1.000
_cell.length_b   1.000
_cell.length_c   1.000
_cell.angle_alpha   90.00
_cell.angle_beta   90.00
_cell.angle_gamma   90.00
#
_symmetry.space_group_name_H-M   'P 1'
#
loop_
_entity.id
_entity.type
_entity.pdbx_description
1 polymer ?
#
loop_
_entity_poly.entity_id
_entity_poly.type
_entity_poly.pdbx_seq_one_letter_code
_entity_poly.pdbx_strand_id
1 'polypeptide(L)'
;MADGKRPTLDVEDRPERGTRAAKRLRREGYVPGVVYGGKDGDCTSFKVNWRDLRQVLAGSALIDLKVGGKTRPVIVKDQQQHPVRDELLHIDLLEVRLDEKIKTQVSVHLEGAEEAPGIKEGGVLEHVTHQLNIEALPTDIPEAIHVDVSGLEIAATMHLSEISPPAGVTFLDDPEDTILATVVVPTEVEEPEIEEETALVGEEGEEVEGAEAAEGEEGAEPAAEGEAAPEEAEGGE
;
A
#
# COMPACT_ATOMS: atom_id res chain seq x y z
N MET A 1 19.61 -25.09 7.96
CA MET A 1 20.14 -23.93 8.67
C MET A 1 20.64 -22.98 7.60
N ALA A 2 19.82 -22.04 7.19
CA ALA A 2 20.21 -21.01 6.25
C ALA A 2 21.11 -20.03 7.02
N ASP A 3 22.31 -19.86 6.55
CA ASP A 3 23.30 -18.94 7.07
C ASP A 3 22.72 -17.53 6.91
N GLY A 4 22.22 -16.96 8.01
CA GLY A 4 21.44 -15.72 8.04
C GLY A 4 22.29 -14.48 7.71
N LYS A 5 22.70 -14.39 6.46
CA LYS A 5 23.37 -13.19 5.97
C LYS A 5 22.28 -12.13 5.77
N ARG A 6 22.19 -11.22 6.75
CA ARG A 6 21.25 -10.09 6.68
C ARG A 6 21.51 -9.30 5.39
N PRO A 7 20.45 -8.96 4.65
CA PRO A 7 20.61 -8.12 3.48
C PRO A 7 21.14 -6.75 3.91
N THR A 8 22.09 -6.24 3.16
CA THR A 8 22.67 -4.93 3.40
C THR A 8 22.13 -3.95 2.39
N LEU A 9 21.64 -2.81 2.85
CA LEU A 9 21.12 -1.72 2.03
C LEU A 9 22.06 -0.52 2.13
N ASP A 10 22.71 -0.17 1.02
CA ASP A 10 23.51 1.05 0.93
C ASP A 10 22.63 2.24 0.59
N VAL A 11 22.65 3.28 1.41
CA VAL A 11 21.83 4.49 1.22
C VAL A 11 22.68 5.75 1.24
N GLU A 12 22.19 6.78 0.58
CA GLU A 12 22.81 8.09 0.52
C GLU A 12 22.03 9.09 1.38
N ASP A 13 22.74 9.95 2.10
CA ASP A 13 22.13 11.02 2.87
C ASP A 13 21.40 12.01 1.96
N ARG A 14 20.22 12.46 2.41
CA ARG A 14 19.39 13.39 1.68
C ARG A 14 19.26 14.71 2.45
N PRO A 15 20.06 15.74 2.15
CA PRO A 15 19.94 17.04 2.78
C PRO A 15 18.73 17.83 2.26
N GLU A 16 18.32 17.62 1.01
CA GLU A 16 17.18 18.31 0.40
C GLU A 16 15.85 17.77 0.90
N ARG A 17 15.01 18.64 1.46
CA ARG A 17 13.67 18.31 1.95
C ARG A 17 12.60 18.99 1.09
N GLY A 18 11.36 18.50 1.21
CA GLY A 18 10.18 19.08 0.59
C GLY A 18 9.67 18.35 -0.64
N THR A 19 8.43 18.66 -1.04
CA THR A 19 7.66 17.94 -2.05
C THR A 19 8.29 17.97 -3.44
N ARG A 20 8.91 19.11 -3.81
CA ARG A 20 9.54 19.24 -5.14
C ARG A 20 10.77 18.38 -5.28
N ALA A 21 11.63 18.33 -4.25
CA ALA A 21 12.81 17.48 -4.21
C ALA A 21 12.41 15.98 -4.22
N ALA A 22 11.43 15.58 -3.41
CA ALA A 22 10.94 14.20 -3.37
C ALA A 22 10.35 13.75 -4.73
N LYS A 23 9.58 14.63 -5.42
CA LYS A 23 9.07 14.31 -6.77
C LYS A 23 10.17 14.14 -7.80
N ARG A 24 11.27 14.93 -7.70
CA ARG A 24 12.42 14.80 -8.60
C ARG A 24 13.13 13.46 -8.39
N LEU A 25 13.44 13.12 -7.14
CA LEU A 25 14.07 11.85 -6.78
C LEU A 25 13.30 10.63 -7.29
N ARG A 26 11.96 10.62 -7.11
CA ARG A 26 11.13 9.51 -7.61
C ARG A 26 11.18 9.37 -9.13
N ARG A 27 11.25 10.48 -9.87
CA ARG A 27 11.43 10.43 -11.35
C ARG A 27 12.79 9.87 -11.77
N GLU A 28 13.80 10.05 -10.93
CA GLU A 28 15.15 9.53 -11.13
C GLU A 28 15.29 8.07 -10.68
N GLY A 29 14.22 7.46 -10.15
CA GLY A 29 14.20 6.06 -9.68
C GLY A 29 14.69 5.88 -8.25
N TYR A 30 14.77 6.96 -7.46
CA TYR A 30 15.11 6.90 -6.05
C TYR A 30 13.88 7.01 -5.17
N VAL A 31 13.87 6.25 -4.09
CA VAL A 31 12.86 6.33 -3.04
C VAL A 31 13.42 7.14 -1.88
N PRO A 32 12.73 8.21 -1.46
CA PRO A 32 13.07 8.91 -0.23
C PRO A 32 12.61 8.11 0.98
N GLY A 33 13.42 8.09 2.04
CA GLY A 33 13.09 7.45 3.30
C GLY A 33 13.63 8.20 4.50
N VAL A 34 13.22 7.72 5.68
CA VAL A 34 13.71 8.19 6.97
C VAL A 34 14.09 7.00 7.84
N VAL A 35 15.13 7.15 8.63
CA VAL A 35 15.52 6.21 9.70
C VAL A 35 15.47 6.93 11.03
N TYR A 36 14.86 6.31 12.02
CA TYR A 36 14.69 6.85 13.39
C TYR A 36 14.77 5.72 14.41
N GLY A 37 14.79 6.05 15.70
CA GLY A 37 14.74 5.08 16.80
C GLY A 37 16.10 4.69 17.38
N GLY A 38 17.22 5.24 16.87
CA GLY A 38 18.55 5.00 17.43
C GLY A 38 18.73 5.58 18.85
N LYS A 39 19.85 5.22 19.50
CA LYS A 39 20.18 5.66 20.86
C LYS A 39 20.17 7.17 21.05
N ASP A 40 20.47 7.91 20.01
CA ASP A 40 20.59 9.37 20.01
C ASP A 40 19.27 10.06 19.64
N GLY A 41 18.21 9.30 19.31
CA GLY A 41 16.91 9.85 18.87
C GLY A 41 16.98 10.59 17.52
N ASP A 42 18.08 10.44 16.83
CA ASP A 42 18.30 11.14 15.55
C ASP A 42 17.42 10.56 14.45
N CYS A 43 16.77 11.48 13.72
CA CYS A 43 16.05 11.15 12.50
C CYS A 43 16.92 11.55 11.30
N THR A 44 17.37 10.56 10.55
CA THR A 44 18.20 10.77 9.37
C THR A 44 17.37 10.53 8.11
N SER A 45 17.35 11.53 7.21
CA SER A 45 16.68 11.42 5.92
C SER A 45 17.66 10.84 4.90
N PHE A 46 17.23 9.85 4.14
CA PHE A 46 18.05 9.19 3.12
C PHE A 46 17.30 9.04 1.79
N LYS A 47 18.02 8.66 0.77
CA LYS A 47 17.48 8.21 -0.51
C LYS A 47 18.13 6.88 -0.88
N VAL A 48 17.37 6.03 -1.52
CA VAL A 48 17.82 4.70 -1.94
C VAL A 48 17.31 4.40 -3.35
N ASN A 49 18.07 3.62 -4.11
CA ASN A 49 17.62 3.17 -5.42
C ASN A 49 16.47 2.17 -5.27
N TRP A 50 15.40 2.35 -6.04
CA TRP A 50 14.22 1.48 -6.02
C TRP A 50 14.54 0.00 -6.25
N ARG A 51 15.48 -0.30 -7.17
CA ARG A 51 15.83 -1.69 -7.51
C ARG A 51 16.46 -2.42 -6.34
N ASP A 52 17.40 -1.76 -5.66
CA ASP A 52 18.12 -2.34 -4.53
C ASP A 52 17.17 -2.52 -3.34
N LEU A 53 16.32 -1.53 -3.11
CA LEU A 53 15.32 -1.57 -2.06
C LEU A 53 14.34 -2.73 -2.25
N ARG A 54 13.81 -2.93 -3.48
CA ARG A 54 12.88 -4.01 -3.79
C ARG A 54 13.46 -5.40 -3.53
N GLN A 55 14.74 -5.62 -3.85
CA GLN A 55 15.41 -6.89 -3.58
C GLN A 55 15.53 -7.17 -2.08
N VAL A 56 15.80 -6.14 -1.30
CA VAL A 56 15.97 -6.26 0.14
C VAL A 56 14.62 -6.45 0.85
N LEU A 57 13.58 -5.74 0.40
CA LEU A 57 12.22 -5.85 0.96
C LEU A 57 11.57 -7.23 0.73
N ALA A 58 11.94 -7.90 -0.38
CA ALA A 58 11.39 -9.22 -0.72
C ALA A 58 11.95 -10.36 0.13
N GLY A 59 13.01 -10.12 0.89
CA GLY A 59 13.76 -11.24 1.49
C GLY A 59 13.98 -11.17 3.00
N SER A 60 13.62 -10.10 3.72
CA SER A 60 13.90 -10.05 5.17
C SER A 60 13.23 -8.90 5.89
N ALA A 61 12.69 -9.18 7.07
CA ALA A 61 12.18 -8.17 7.98
C ALA A 61 13.30 -7.31 8.61
N LEU A 62 14.49 -7.87 8.82
CA LEU A 62 15.65 -7.20 9.41
C LEU A 62 16.72 -6.90 8.35
N ILE A 63 17.10 -5.64 8.24
CA ILE A 63 18.01 -5.10 7.23
C ILE A 63 19.18 -4.41 7.90
N ASP A 64 20.40 -4.59 7.36
CA ASP A 64 21.56 -3.84 7.78
C ASP A 64 21.72 -2.58 6.89
N LEU A 65 21.31 -1.42 7.42
CA LEU A 65 21.40 -0.13 6.71
C LEU A 65 22.77 0.49 6.83
N LYS A 66 23.41 0.84 5.71
CA LYS A 66 24.67 1.59 5.68
C LYS A 66 24.41 3.04 5.33
N VAL A 67 24.56 3.91 6.32
CA VAL A 67 24.48 5.37 6.18
C VAL A 67 25.81 5.99 6.55
N GLY A 68 26.44 6.72 5.65
CA GLY A 68 27.70 7.44 5.95
C GLY A 68 28.83 6.56 6.52
N GLY A 69 28.88 5.29 6.11
CA GLY A 69 29.90 4.33 6.58
C GLY A 69 29.62 3.65 7.92
N LYS A 70 28.47 3.92 8.54
CA LYS A 70 27.99 3.21 9.73
C LYS A 70 26.93 2.21 9.33
N THR A 71 27.05 0.98 9.84
CA THR A 71 26.02 -0.05 9.65
C THR A 71 25.12 -0.08 10.88
N ARG A 72 23.79 -0.01 10.66
CA ARG A 72 22.76 -0.03 11.72
C ARG A 72 21.71 -1.07 11.37
N PRO A 73 21.33 -1.95 12.32
CA PRO A 73 20.23 -2.88 12.12
C PRO A 73 18.91 -2.09 12.14
N VAL A 74 18.10 -2.24 11.09
CA VAL A 74 16.82 -1.57 10.94
C VAL A 74 15.74 -2.55 10.50
N ILE A 75 14.50 -2.25 10.84
CA ILE A 75 13.32 -2.92 10.31
C ILE A 75 12.47 -1.92 9.52
N VAL A 76 11.68 -2.43 8.59
CA VAL A 76 10.66 -1.65 7.90
C VAL A 76 9.50 -1.43 8.86
N LYS A 77 9.21 -0.17 9.18
CA LYS A 77 8.09 0.18 10.05
C LYS A 77 6.85 0.51 9.24
N ASP A 78 7.02 1.26 8.15
CA ASP A 78 5.93 1.65 7.25
C ASP A 78 6.46 1.79 5.82
N GLN A 79 5.60 1.48 4.86
CA GLN A 79 5.89 1.67 3.45
C GLN A 79 4.68 2.30 2.75
N GLN A 80 4.89 3.42 2.09
CA GLN A 80 3.86 4.10 1.34
C GLN A 80 3.98 3.75 -0.14
N GLN A 81 2.96 3.08 -0.66
CA GLN A 81 2.88 2.65 -2.05
C GLN A 81 1.82 3.44 -2.81
N HIS A 82 2.08 3.71 -4.08
CA HIS A 82 1.12 4.40 -4.93
C HIS A 82 0.03 3.41 -5.39
N PRO A 83 -1.27 3.65 -5.10
CA PRO A 83 -2.34 2.65 -5.29
C PRO A 83 -2.56 2.20 -6.74
N VAL A 84 -2.12 3.00 -7.73
CA VAL A 84 -2.35 2.70 -9.16
C VAL A 84 -1.06 2.29 -9.88
N ARG A 85 0.10 2.84 -9.48
CA ARG A 85 1.37 2.64 -10.18
C ARG A 85 2.25 1.59 -9.55
N ASP A 86 1.89 1.12 -8.37
CA ASP A 86 2.69 0.19 -7.57
C ASP A 86 4.12 0.69 -7.26
N GLU A 87 4.31 2.02 -7.33
CA GLU A 87 5.58 2.68 -7.03
C GLU A 87 5.68 2.96 -5.53
N LEU A 88 6.80 2.62 -4.90
CA LEU A 88 7.06 2.98 -3.52
C LEU A 88 7.32 4.48 -3.42
N LEU A 89 6.49 5.18 -2.64
CA LEU A 89 6.57 6.63 -2.46
C LEU A 89 7.48 7.02 -1.31
N HIS A 90 7.46 6.27 -0.23
CA HIS A 90 8.24 6.53 0.98
C HIS A 90 8.49 5.24 1.75
N ILE A 91 9.59 5.20 2.48
CA ILE A 91 9.88 4.11 3.40
C ILE A 91 10.36 4.66 4.75
N ASP A 92 9.79 4.09 5.80
CA ASP A 92 10.13 4.39 7.18
C ASP A 92 10.87 3.22 7.79
N LEU A 93 12.11 3.48 8.22
CA LEU A 93 12.96 2.48 8.85
C LEU A 93 13.13 2.81 10.32
N LEU A 94 12.91 1.81 11.17
CA LEU A 94 13.15 1.89 12.60
C LEU A 94 14.47 1.21 12.94
N GLU A 95 15.42 1.96 13.54
CA GLU A 95 16.63 1.38 14.11
C GLU A 95 16.28 0.60 15.35
N VAL A 96 16.66 -0.67 15.39
CA VAL A 96 16.28 -1.58 16.48
C VAL A 96 17.50 -2.14 17.19
N ARG A 97 17.29 -2.50 18.46
CA ARG A 97 18.24 -3.27 19.23
C ARG A 97 17.88 -4.74 19.16
N LEU A 98 18.86 -5.59 18.97
CA LEU A 98 18.64 -7.04 18.82
C LEU A 98 18.14 -7.70 20.12
N ASP A 99 18.33 -7.03 21.26
CA ASP A 99 18.00 -7.54 22.59
C ASP A 99 16.60 -7.14 23.08
N GLU A 100 15.91 -6.26 22.35
CA GLU A 100 14.60 -5.73 22.75
C GLU A 100 13.49 -6.30 21.85
N LYS A 101 12.38 -6.72 22.46
CA LYS A 101 11.18 -7.11 21.72
C LYS A 101 10.54 -5.90 21.06
N ILE A 102 10.12 -6.05 19.84
CA ILE A 102 9.48 -4.98 19.07
C ILE A 102 8.13 -5.42 18.55
N LYS A 103 7.26 -4.44 18.33
CA LYS A 103 5.94 -4.62 17.73
C LYS A 103 6.02 -4.27 16.26
N THR A 104 5.71 -5.23 15.40
CA THR A 104 5.71 -5.06 13.95
C THR A 104 4.53 -5.77 13.32
N GLN A 105 4.26 -5.46 12.07
CA GLN A 105 3.27 -6.13 11.24
C GLN A 105 3.96 -7.11 10.31
N VAL A 106 3.38 -8.30 10.20
CA VAL A 106 3.87 -9.35 9.29
C VAL A 106 2.74 -9.77 8.37
N SER A 107 3.06 -9.94 7.09
CA SER A 107 2.10 -10.39 6.09
C SER A 107 1.70 -11.85 6.31
N VAL A 108 0.43 -12.13 6.02
CA VAL A 108 -0.14 -13.48 6.04
C VAL A 108 -0.21 -13.99 4.61
N HIS A 109 0.26 -15.21 4.38
CA HIS A 109 0.18 -15.90 3.10
C HIS A 109 -0.68 -17.14 3.27
N LEU A 110 -1.74 -17.24 2.48
CA LEU A 110 -2.64 -18.39 2.46
C LEU A 110 -2.07 -19.44 1.50
N GLU A 111 -1.91 -20.68 1.99
CA GLU A 111 -1.45 -21.82 1.21
C GLU A 111 -2.57 -22.85 1.06
N GLY A 112 -2.54 -23.61 -0.04
CA GLY A 112 -3.51 -24.69 -0.25
C GLY A 112 -4.91 -24.23 -0.69
N ALA A 113 -5.07 -22.99 -1.12
CA ALA A 113 -6.36 -22.45 -1.53
C ALA A 113 -7.06 -23.28 -2.62
N GLU A 114 -6.30 -23.77 -3.62
CA GLU A 114 -6.84 -24.57 -4.73
C GLU A 114 -7.31 -25.98 -4.28
N GLU A 115 -6.81 -26.45 -3.14
CA GLU A 115 -7.15 -27.77 -2.59
C GLU A 115 -8.39 -27.73 -1.69
N ALA A 116 -8.79 -26.56 -1.23
CA ALA A 116 -9.94 -26.37 -0.35
C ALA A 116 -11.25 -26.92 -0.95
N PRO A 117 -12.02 -27.74 -0.22
CA PRO A 117 -13.29 -28.26 -0.70
C PRO A 117 -14.30 -27.16 -1.00
N GLY A 118 -14.32 -26.08 -0.22
CA GLY A 118 -15.19 -24.94 -0.43
C GLY A 118 -14.97 -24.24 -1.77
N ILE A 119 -13.72 -24.15 -2.24
CA ILE A 119 -13.39 -23.57 -3.55
C ILE A 119 -13.78 -24.52 -4.68
N LYS A 120 -13.55 -25.85 -4.52
CA LYS A 120 -13.94 -26.85 -5.49
C LYS A 120 -15.46 -26.94 -5.71
N GLU A 121 -16.23 -26.61 -4.72
CA GLU A 121 -17.70 -26.53 -4.75
C GLU A 121 -18.23 -25.21 -5.29
N GLY A 122 -17.34 -24.28 -5.70
CA GLY A 122 -17.70 -23.00 -6.30
C GLY A 122 -17.67 -21.80 -5.35
N GLY A 123 -17.18 -21.95 -4.12
CA GLY A 123 -16.95 -20.85 -3.20
C GLY A 123 -15.77 -19.96 -3.63
N VAL A 124 -15.79 -18.71 -3.18
CA VAL A 124 -14.70 -17.76 -3.37
C VAL A 124 -13.99 -17.55 -2.03
N LEU A 125 -12.67 -17.72 -2.02
CA LEU A 125 -11.83 -17.43 -0.85
C LEU A 125 -11.61 -15.93 -0.74
N GLU A 126 -12.03 -15.37 0.37
CA GLU A 126 -11.78 -13.98 0.72
C GLU A 126 -10.71 -13.92 1.81
N HIS A 127 -9.61 -13.23 1.54
CA HIS A 127 -8.55 -12.97 2.49
C HIS A 127 -8.86 -11.68 3.24
N VAL A 128 -9.35 -11.78 4.47
CA VAL A 128 -9.84 -10.64 5.26
C VAL A 128 -8.69 -9.89 5.90
N THR A 129 -7.80 -10.60 6.59
CA THR A 129 -6.67 -9.98 7.30
C THR A 129 -5.36 -10.32 6.61
N HIS A 130 -4.79 -9.35 5.89
CA HIS A 130 -3.53 -9.50 5.16
C HIS A 130 -2.28 -9.34 6.03
N GLN A 131 -2.39 -8.71 7.20
CA GLN A 131 -1.27 -8.42 8.10
C GLN A 131 -1.68 -8.65 9.55
N LEU A 132 -0.78 -9.24 10.33
CA LEU A 132 -0.95 -9.47 11.77
C LEU A 132 0.04 -8.64 12.58
N ASN A 133 -0.41 -8.09 13.70
CA ASN A 133 0.44 -7.42 14.66
C ASN A 133 1.11 -8.46 15.56
N ILE A 134 2.42 -8.46 15.55
CA ILE A 134 3.22 -9.39 16.35
C ILE A 134 4.20 -8.66 17.27
N GLU A 135 4.54 -9.30 18.36
CA GLU A 135 5.65 -8.93 19.24
C GLU A 135 6.71 -10.03 19.23
N ALA A 136 7.91 -9.71 18.75
CA ALA A 136 9.02 -10.65 18.67
C ALA A 136 10.38 -9.95 18.82
N LEU A 137 11.44 -10.74 18.99
CA LEU A 137 12.80 -10.23 18.82
C LEU A 137 13.08 -9.99 17.33
N PRO A 138 13.89 -8.97 16.97
CA PRO A 138 14.19 -8.68 15.57
C PRO A 138 14.76 -9.86 14.78
N THR A 139 15.43 -10.78 15.44
CA THR A 139 15.99 -12.00 14.85
C THR A 139 14.96 -13.10 14.58
N ASP A 140 13.84 -13.07 15.29
CA ASP A 140 12.82 -14.13 15.26
C ASP A 140 11.58 -13.73 14.45
N ILE A 141 11.61 -12.53 13.84
CA ILE A 141 10.53 -12.05 12.99
C ILE A 141 10.54 -12.84 11.68
N PRO A 142 9.47 -13.57 11.33
CA PRO A 142 9.34 -14.25 10.05
C PRO A 142 9.08 -13.24 8.93
N GLU A 143 9.42 -13.59 7.69
CA GLU A 143 9.10 -12.79 6.50
C GLU A 143 7.59 -12.77 6.22
N ALA A 144 6.95 -13.93 6.41
CA ALA A 144 5.51 -14.10 6.29
C ALA A 144 5.02 -15.21 7.22
N ILE A 145 3.75 -15.18 7.57
CA ILE A 145 3.06 -16.25 8.30
C ILE A 145 2.28 -17.07 7.28
N HIS A 146 2.69 -18.32 7.09
CA HIS A 146 2.03 -19.25 6.19
C HIS A 146 0.86 -19.92 6.89
N VAL A 147 -0.30 -19.87 6.27
CA VAL A 147 -1.56 -20.38 6.80
C VAL A 147 -2.15 -21.37 5.82
N ASP A 148 -2.34 -22.61 6.25
CA ASP A 148 -2.93 -23.65 5.43
C ASP A 148 -4.46 -23.56 5.46
N VAL A 149 -5.04 -23.26 4.30
CA VAL A 149 -6.50 -23.15 4.10
C VAL A 149 -7.09 -24.32 3.32
N SER A 150 -6.32 -25.40 3.12
CA SER A 150 -6.72 -26.57 2.32
C SER A 150 -7.94 -27.32 2.87
N GLY A 151 -8.27 -27.15 4.15
CA GLY A 151 -9.41 -27.81 4.81
C GLY A 151 -10.69 -26.98 4.88
N LEU A 152 -10.73 -25.76 4.31
CA LEU A 152 -11.89 -24.87 4.44
C LEU A 152 -13.07 -25.32 3.57
N GLU A 153 -14.24 -25.47 4.21
CA GLU A 153 -15.52 -25.75 3.57
C GLU A 153 -16.22 -24.45 3.16
N ILE A 154 -17.34 -24.56 2.42
CA ILE A 154 -18.20 -23.43 2.08
C ILE A 154 -18.77 -22.80 3.35
N ALA A 155 -18.76 -21.45 3.40
CA ALA A 155 -19.18 -20.64 4.54
C ALA A 155 -18.35 -20.85 5.82
N ALA A 156 -17.19 -21.52 5.72
CA ALA A 156 -16.25 -21.62 6.83
C ALA A 156 -15.40 -20.35 6.95
N THR A 157 -15.09 -20.01 8.21
CA THR A 157 -14.25 -18.87 8.56
C THR A 157 -13.08 -19.38 9.39
N MET A 158 -11.87 -18.97 9.02
CA MET A 158 -10.65 -19.30 9.76
C MET A 158 -10.27 -18.14 10.67
N HIS A 159 -10.15 -18.42 11.96
CA HIS A 159 -9.73 -17.48 12.99
C HIS A 159 -8.24 -17.60 13.31
N LEU A 160 -7.67 -16.55 13.89
CA LEU A 160 -6.28 -16.55 14.33
C LEU A 160 -6.00 -17.59 15.42
N SER A 161 -7.02 -18.02 16.20
CA SER A 161 -6.91 -19.04 17.24
C SER A 161 -6.53 -20.43 16.72
N GLU A 162 -6.79 -20.70 15.42
CA GLU A 162 -6.48 -21.98 14.80
C GLU A 162 -5.02 -22.12 14.38
N ILE A 163 -4.27 -21.01 14.43
CA ILE A 163 -2.88 -20.97 14.00
C ILE A 163 -1.95 -20.94 15.20
N SER A 164 -0.96 -21.80 15.17
CA SER A 164 0.11 -21.79 16.18
C SER A 164 1.13 -20.71 15.83
N PRO A 165 1.47 -19.80 16.78
CA PRO A 165 2.51 -18.81 16.54
C PRO A 165 3.86 -19.48 16.28
N PRO A 166 4.67 -18.94 15.35
CA PRO A 166 6.03 -19.40 15.16
C PRO A 166 6.89 -19.19 16.41
N ALA A 167 8.02 -19.90 16.49
CA ALA A 167 8.89 -19.84 17.64
C ALA A 167 9.38 -18.39 17.90
N GLY A 168 9.20 -17.90 19.12
CA GLY A 168 9.65 -16.56 19.54
C GLY A 168 8.70 -15.41 19.20
N VAL A 169 7.55 -15.69 18.54
CA VAL A 169 6.55 -14.69 18.15
C VAL A 169 5.33 -14.76 19.06
N THR A 170 4.81 -13.60 19.45
CA THR A 170 3.55 -13.48 20.19
C THR A 170 2.59 -12.62 19.36
N PHE A 171 1.38 -13.13 19.08
CA PHE A 171 0.34 -12.33 18.45
C PHE A 171 -0.20 -11.29 19.43
N LEU A 172 -0.42 -10.08 18.95
CA LEU A 172 -1.01 -8.98 19.72
C LEU A 172 -2.49 -8.80 19.41
N ASP A 173 -2.92 -9.33 18.27
CA ASP A 173 -4.31 -9.30 17.85
C ASP A 173 -5.12 -10.34 18.63
N ASP A 174 -6.40 -10.07 18.86
CA ASP A 174 -7.29 -10.99 19.56
C ASP A 174 -7.56 -12.23 18.72
N PRO A 175 -7.21 -13.44 19.22
CA PRO A 175 -7.28 -14.65 18.45
C PRO A 175 -8.70 -15.09 18.08
N GLU A 176 -9.72 -14.67 18.83
CA GLU A 176 -11.12 -15.03 18.58
C GLU A 176 -11.80 -14.06 17.62
N ASP A 177 -11.42 -12.78 17.64
CA ASP A 177 -12.06 -11.73 16.83
C ASP A 177 -11.40 -11.58 15.46
N THR A 178 -10.11 -11.97 15.31
CA THR A 178 -9.38 -11.80 14.06
C THR A 178 -9.67 -12.92 13.09
N ILE A 179 -10.37 -12.59 12.01
CA ILE A 179 -10.66 -13.47 10.89
C ILE A 179 -9.54 -13.35 9.86
N LEU A 180 -8.94 -14.45 9.47
CA LEU A 180 -7.86 -14.49 8.48
C LEU A 180 -8.40 -14.70 7.07
N ALA A 181 -9.24 -15.70 6.91
CA ALA A 181 -9.83 -16.05 5.63
C ALA A 181 -11.26 -16.57 5.82
N THR A 182 -12.11 -16.35 4.84
CA THR A 182 -13.45 -16.90 4.77
C THR A 182 -13.75 -17.40 3.37
N VAL A 183 -14.55 -18.47 3.26
CA VAL A 183 -15.04 -18.95 1.97
C VAL A 183 -16.50 -18.55 1.82
N VAL A 184 -16.79 -17.68 0.85
CA VAL A 184 -18.13 -17.16 0.59
C VAL A 184 -18.70 -17.80 -0.67
N VAL A 185 -20.00 -18.11 -0.66
CA VAL A 185 -20.72 -18.52 -1.87
C VAL A 185 -20.88 -17.29 -2.76
N PRO A 186 -20.45 -17.32 -4.03
CA PRO A 186 -20.69 -16.21 -4.93
C PRO A 186 -22.19 -16.03 -5.10
N THR A 187 -22.69 -14.84 -4.83
CA THR A 187 -24.06 -14.47 -5.19
C THR A 187 -24.09 -14.31 -6.71
N GLU A 188 -24.77 -15.18 -7.40
CA GLU A 188 -25.09 -15.03 -8.82
C GLU A 188 -25.92 -13.74 -8.95
N VAL A 189 -25.32 -12.68 -9.44
CA VAL A 189 -26.06 -11.48 -9.81
C VAL A 189 -26.82 -11.88 -11.07
N GLU A 190 -28.12 -12.20 -10.90
CA GLU A 190 -29.03 -12.27 -12.05
C GLU A 190 -28.95 -10.89 -12.74
N GLU A 191 -28.23 -10.85 -13.88
CA GLU A 191 -28.31 -9.71 -14.78
C GLU A 191 -29.80 -9.57 -15.11
N PRO A 192 -30.42 -8.40 -14.87
CA PRO A 192 -31.79 -8.22 -15.33
C PRO A 192 -31.77 -8.39 -16.84
N GLU A 193 -32.43 -9.46 -17.35
CA GLU A 193 -32.76 -9.58 -18.76
C GLU A 193 -33.49 -8.29 -19.14
N ILE A 194 -32.77 -7.42 -19.84
CA ILE A 194 -33.39 -6.32 -20.55
C ILE A 194 -34.19 -6.99 -21.66
N GLU A 195 -35.46 -7.28 -21.37
CA GLU A 195 -36.43 -7.59 -22.40
C GLU A 195 -36.42 -6.40 -23.37
N GLU A 196 -35.74 -6.58 -24.50
CA GLU A 196 -35.92 -5.75 -25.68
C GLU A 196 -37.36 -5.97 -26.18
N GLU A 197 -38.33 -5.25 -25.58
CA GLU A 197 -39.57 -4.98 -26.25
C GLU A 197 -39.29 -4.11 -27.46
N THR A 198 -38.92 -4.75 -28.57
CA THR A 198 -39.03 -4.20 -29.90
C THR A 198 -40.52 -4.04 -30.19
N ALA A 199 -41.10 -2.98 -29.74
CA ALA A 199 -42.38 -2.51 -30.27
C ALA A 199 -42.16 -2.00 -31.70
N LEU A 200 -42.46 -2.88 -32.63
CA LEU A 200 -42.79 -2.53 -34.00
C LEU A 200 -44.05 -1.67 -33.99
N VAL A 201 -43.92 -0.38 -34.22
CA VAL A 201 -45.03 0.46 -34.72
C VAL A 201 -44.50 1.26 -35.89
N GLY A 202 -44.83 0.81 -37.10
CA GLY A 202 -45.68 1.43 -38.11
C GLY A 202 -45.10 2.73 -38.66
N GLU A 203 -44.50 2.57 -39.80
CA GLU A 203 -44.58 3.35 -41.04
C GLU A 203 -45.78 4.30 -41.12
N GLU A 204 -45.52 5.56 -41.29
CA GLU A 204 -46.05 6.48 -42.29
C GLU A 204 -45.64 7.92 -41.98
N GLY A 205 -44.81 8.44 -42.82
CA GLY A 205 -45.02 9.57 -43.73
C GLY A 205 -44.96 10.95 -43.10
N GLU A 206 -43.91 11.68 -43.39
CA GLU A 206 -44.03 12.92 -44.16
C GLU A 206 -42.70 13.67 -44.20
N GLU A 207 -42.23 13.89 -45.39
CA GLU A 207 -41.18 14.84 -45.73
C GLU A 207 -41.60 16.27 -45.33
N VAL A 208 -40.73 17.04 -44.74
CA VAL A 208 -40.61 18.48 -45.06
C VAL A 208 -39.13 18.89 -44.92
N GLU A 209 -38.70 19.31 -46.03
CA GLU A 209 -37.55 20.10 -46.44
C GLU A 209 -37.25 21.33 -45.57
N GLY A 210 -35.99 21.71 -45.49
CA GLY A 210 -35.70 23.13 -45.27
C GLY A 210 -34.49 23.40 -44.37
N ALA A 211 -33.31 23.41 -44.96
CA ALA A 211 -32.47 24.60 -45.17
C ALA A 211 -31.84 25.20 -43.90
N GLU A 212 -30.54 25.08 -43.93
CA GLU A 212 -29.53 26.15 -44.13
C GLU A 212 -29.11 26.98 -42.92
N ALA A 213 -27.87 26.82 -42.61
CA ALA A 213 -26.83 27.84 -42.63
C ALA A 213 -26.61 28.76 -41.41
N ALA A 214 -25.35 28.95 -41.21
CA ALA A 214 -24.62 30.11 -40.70
C ALA A 214 -24.21 30.04 -39.22
N GLU A 215 -22.93 29.83 -38.93
CA GLU A 215 -21.83 30.84 -38.96
C GLU A 215 -22.05 32.02 -38.00
N GLY A 216 -21.05 32.25 -37.20
CA GLY A 216 -20.84 33.48 -36.43
C GLY A 216 -20.25 33.14 -35.08
N GLU A 217 -18.93 33.07 -34.92
CA GLU A 217 -17.92 34.13 -34.87
C GLU A 217 -18.04 35.06 -33.64
N GLU A 218 -16.94 35.09 -32.93
CA GLU A 218 -16.31 36.25 -32.27
C GLU A 218 -16.96 36.90 -31.05
N GLY A 219 -16.11 37.08 -30.07
CA GLY A 219 -16.09 38.37 -29.47
C GLY A 219 -15.90 38.47 -27.96
N ALA A 220 -14.65 38.70 -27.63
CA ALA A 220 -14.26 39.81 -26.73
C ALA A 220 -14.30 39.61 -25.20
N GLU A 221 -13.13 39.55 -24.64
CA GLU A 221 -12.76 40.30 -23.45
C GLU A 221 -13.20 41.77 -23.55
N PRO A 222 -13.42 42.48 -22.44
CA PRO A 222 -12.30 43.24 -21.95
C PRO A 222 -12.17 43.39 -20.42
N ALA A 223 -10.94 43.72 -20.09
CA ALA A 223 -10.37 44.27 -18.88
C ALA A 223 -11.08 45.51 -18.31
N ALA A 224 -10.91 45.70 -17.00
CA ALA A 224 -10.65 46.99 -16.30
C ALA A 224 -10.45 46.67 -14.83
N GLU A 225 -9.26 46.80 -14.28
CA GLU A 225 -8.69 48.02 -13.69
C GLU A 225 -9.35 48.43 -12.36
N GLY A 226 -8.54 48.49 -11.33
CA GLY A 226 -8.89 49.02 -10.02
C GLY A 226 -7.79 48.75 -8.99
N GLU A 227 -6.66 49.27 -9.19
CA GLU A 227 -5.69 50.04 -8.45
C GLU A 227 -6.19 50.58 -7.09
N ALA A 228 -5.48 50.22 -6.01
CA ALA A 228 -5.11 51.15 -4.90
C ALA A 228 -4.31 50.39 -3.81
N ALA A 229 -3.05 50.64 -3.76
CA ALA A 229 -2.28 50.74 -2.52
C ALA A 229 -2.19 52.27 -2.23
N PRO A 230 -1.55 52.78 -1.15
CA PRO A 230 -1.01 52.20 0.05
C PRO A 230 -1.48 52.91 1.34
N GLU A 231 -1.03 52.57 2.53
CA GLU A 231 -0.50 53.57 3.48
C GLU A 231 0.12 52.90 4.72
N GLU A 232 1.28 53.40 4.98
CA GLU A 232 2.16 53.20 6.14
C GLU A 232 1.54 53.75 7.43
N ALA A 233 1.97 53.22 8.56
CA ALA A 233 2.30 53.92 9.83
C ALA A 233 2.85 52.88 10.81
N GLU A 234 4.12 52.82 11.06
CA GLU A 234 4.94 53.51 12.05
C GLU A 234 4.41 53.58 13.49
N GLY A 235 5.30 53.14 14.39
CA GLY A 235 5.36 53.52 15.80
C GLY A 235 5.03 52.38 16.75
N GLY A 236 5.92 51.78 17.55
CA GLY A 236 6.78 52.46 18.49
C GLY A 236 6.57 51.83 19.86
N GLU A 237 7.64 51.50 20.51
CA GLU A 237 8.03 51.12 21.89
C GLU A 237 8.25 49.65 22.16
#